data_fbfa44b285f1f213655fbf1e411544b0
#
_entry.id   fbfa44b285f1f213655fbf1e411544b0
#
_cell.length_a   1.000
_cell.length_b   1.000
_cell.length_c   1.000
_cell.angle_alpha   90.00
_cell.angle_beta   90.00
_cell.angle_gamma   90.00
#
_symmetry.space_group_name_H-M   'P 1'
#
loop_
_entity.id
_entity.type
_entity.pdbx_description
1 polymer ?
#
loop_
_entity_poly.entity_id
_entity_poly.type
_entity_poly.pdbx_seq_one_letter_code
_entity_poly.pdbx_strand_id
1 'polypeptide(L)'
;FTDVHYVPNNPKSKAAIHLIEKVLDLENPDLVVLTGDIVTGRPARIGWDSVLDPILRRNIPFIVTLGNHDDEQDLSRRQVAELVTSYPLNLNTVRVDSVTGYLNGVFPVLGHLSDKPALLLYGLDSNSYSSIQAIKGYAWFTPDQIECYNLWSRYYTGLNGGKPIPALAFFHIPLPEYRVAYNIRENRQSGKRREKECAPELNTGMYAAMLLNGDVMGMFTGHDHGNDYIALYNGIALAYGRFSGGKTTYTKTCLLYTSPSPRDCS
;
A
#
# COMPACT_ATOMS: atom_id res chain seq x y z
N PHE A 1 -3.15 -2.06 6.57
CA PHE A 1 -3.01 -3.52 6.50
C PHE A 1 -2.41 -3.92 5.15
N THR A 2 -1.66 -5.01 5.10
CA THR A 2 -1.04 -5.54 3.89
C THR A 2 -0.98 -7.07 3.96
N ASP A 3 -0.92 -7.74 2.82
CA ASP A 3 -0.65 -9.19 2.74
C ASP A 3 -1.57 -10.03 3.63
N VAL A 4 -2.87 -9.75 3.56
CA VAL A 4 -3.88 -10.48 4.35
C VAL A 4 -4.01 -11.91 3.87
N HIS A 5 -3.84 -12.14 2.58
CA HIS A 5 -3.92 -13.46 1.93
C HIS A 5 -5.13 -14.27 2.37
N TYR A 6 -6.28 -13.61 2.35
CA TYR A 6 -7.52 -14.25 2.75
C TYR A 6 -7.96 -15.31 1.72
N VAL A 7 -8.19 -16.50 2.20
CA VAL A 7 -8.72 -17.62 1.39
C VAL A 7 -10.12 -17.96 1.90
N PRO A 8 -11.18 -17.76 1.10
CA PRO A 8 -12.54 -18.11 1.48
C PRO A 8 -12.67 -19.58 1.90
N ASN A 9 -13.52 -19.84 2.88
CA ASN A 9 -13.77 -21.19 3.43
C ASN A 9 -12.54 -21.87 4.06
N ASN A 10 -11.42 -21.20 4.21
CA ASN A 10 -10.25 -21.72 4.91
C ASN A 10 -10.26 -21.25 6.37
N PRO A 11 -10.35 -22.18 7.35
CA PRO A 11 -10.36 -21.82 8.78
C PRO A 11 -9.15 -20.99 9.22
N LYS A 12 -7.99 -21.15 8.55
CA LYS A 12 -6.77 -20.40 8.83
C LYS A 12 -6.91 -18.90 8.55
N SER A 13 -7.79 -18.51 7.63
CA SER A 13 -8.05 -17.11 7.30
C SER A 13 -8.75 -16.35 8.42
N LYS A 14 -9.48 -17.04 9.31
CA LYS A 14 -10.19 -16.39 10.44
C LYS A 14 -9.26 -15.61 11.36
N ALA A 15 -8.01 -16.06 11.49
CA ALA A 15 -7.02 -15.36 12.31
C ALA A 15 -6.70 -13.96 11.79
N ALA A 16 -6.68 -13.77 10.45
CA ALA A 16 -6.46 -12.47 9.84
C ALA A 16 -7.62 -11.50 10.14
N ILE A 17 -8.86 -11.98 10.03
CA ILE A 17 -10.04 -11.16 10.33
C ILE A 17 -10.03 -10.73 11.81
N HIS A 18 -9.84 -11.68 12.71
CA HIS A 18 -9.76 -11.36 14.15
C HIS A 18 -8.65 -10.35 14.47
N LEU A 19 -7.51 -10.44 13.77
CA LEU A 19 -6.44 -9.48 13.92
C LEU A 19 -6.84 -8.08 13.43
N ILE A 20 -7.45 -8.00 12.24
CA ILE A 20 -7.95 -6.74 11.69
C ILE A 20 -8.94 -6.10 12.68
N GLU A 21 -9.92 -6.86 13.17
CA GLU A 21 -10.87 -6.38 14.17
C GLU A 21 -10.18 -5.80 15.40
N LYS A 22 -9.22 -6.56 15.95
CA LYS A 22 -8.49 -6.15 17.15
C LYS A 22 -7.69 -4.86 16.94
N VAL A 23 -7.02 -4.72 15.80
CA VAL A 23 -6.28 -3.50 15.47
C VAL A 23 -7.23 -2.32 15.30
N LEU A 24 -8.35 -2.50 14.60
CA LEU A 24 -9.36 -1.45 14.43
C LEU A 24 -9.93 -0.98 15.78
N ASP A 25 -10.16 -1.91 16.72
CA ASP A 25 -10.68 -1.59 18.05
C ASP A 25 -9.63 -0.88 18.93
N LEU A 26 -8.35 -1.23 18.79
CA LEU A 26 -7.26 -0.62 19.57
C LEU A 26 -6.86 0.75 19.05
N GLU A 27 -6.73 0.89 17.72
CA GLU A 27 -6.21 2.12 17.10
C GLU A 27 -7.31 3.12 16.80
N ASN A 28 -8.57 2.67 16.65
CA ASN A 28 -9.72 3.50 16.28
C ASN A 28 -9.40 4.50 15.13
N PRO A 29 -8.97 4.01 13.97
CA PRO A 29 -8.47 4.86 12.90
C PRO A 29 -9.58 5.60 12.18
N ASP A 30 -9.27 6.81 11.66
CA ASP A 30 -10.16 7.59 10.80
C ASP A 30 -10.11 7.14 9.34
N LEU A 31 -9.09 6.40 8.94
CA LEU A 31 -8.86 5.87 7.59
C LEU A 31 -8.10 4.56 7.64
N VAL A 32 -8.47 3.62 6.79
CA VAL A 32 -7.72 2.38 6.56
C VAL A 32 -7.11 2.38 5.16
N VAL A 33 -5.84 1.98 5.05
CA VAL A 33 -5.19 1.69 3.77
C VAL A 33 -4.84 0.20 3.71
N LEU A 34 -5.27 -0.45 2.64
CA LEU A 34 -4.96 -1.85 2.32
C LEU A 34 -3.94 -1.86 1.18
N THR A 35 -2.71 -2.32 1.45
CA THR A 35 -1.59 -2.23 0.50
C THR A 35 -1.31 -3.55 -0.21
N GLY A 36 -2.36 -4.19 -0.73
CA GLY A 36 -2.27 -5.32 -1.66
C GLY A 36 -2.17 -6.70 -1.02
N ASP A 37 -2.33 -7.70 -1.86
CA ASP A 37 -2.38 -9.13 -1.54
C ASP A 37 -3.42 -9.44 -0.47
N ILE A 38 -4.61 -8.92 -0.67
CA ILE A 38 -5.70 -8.97 0.30
C ILE A 38 -6.45 -10.31 0.19
N VAL A 39 -6.81 -10.72 -1.02
CA VAL A 39 -7.57 -11.95 -1.25
C VAL A 39 -6.83 -12.86 -2.23
N THR A 40 -6.47 -14.06 -1.77
CA THR A 40 -5.73 -15.04 -2.57
C THR A 40 -6.47 -16.38 -2.72
N GLY A 41 -7.79 -16.37 -2.57
CA GLY A 41 -8.64 -17.54 -2.72
C GLY A 41 -9.94 -17.25 -3.46
N ARG A 42 -10.60 -18.32 -3.92
CA ARG A 42 -11.87 -18.28 -4.67
C ARG A 42 -13.05 -18.64 -3.78
N PRO A 43 -14.24 -18.02 -4.00
CA PRO A 43 -14.52 -16.86 -4.86
C PRO A 43 -13.94 -15.56 -4.28
N ALA A 44 -13.27 -14.76 -5.11
CA ALA A 44 -12.60 -13.52 -4.66
C ALA A 44 -13.59 -12.55 -3.97
N ARG A 45 -14.81 -12.40 -4.51
CA ARG A 45 -15.87 -11.57 -3.90
C ARG A 45 -16.12 -11.93 -2.43
N ILE A 46 -16.26 -13.22 -2.09
CA ILE A 46 -16.47 -13.65 -0.70
C ILE A 46 -15.27 -13.27 0.17
N GLY A 47 -14.08 -13.34 -0.40
CA GLY A 47 -12.86 -12.91 0.30
C GLY A 47 -12.88 -11.41 0.62
N TRP A 48 -13.17 -10.58 -0.37
CA TRP A 48 -13.29 -9.14 -0.21
C TRP A 48 -14.41 -8.76 0.76
N ASP A 49 -15.60 -9.37 0.65
CA ASP A 49 -16.70 -9.17 1.60
C ASP A 49 -16.22 -9.44 3.05
N SER A 50 -15.49 -10.54 3.25
CA SER A 50 -15.03 -10.96 4.58
C SER A 50 -13.98 -10.01 5.16
N VAL A 51 -13.02 -9.54 4.34
CA VAL A 51 -11.93 -8.66 4.81
C VAL A 51 -12.44 -7.24 5.05
N LEU A 52 -13.37 -6.75 4.23
CA LEU A 52 -13.88 -5.40 4.35
C LEU A 52 -15.00 -5.26 5.42
N ASP A 53 -15.71 -6.34 5.77
CA ASP A 53 -16.77 -6.29 6.78
C ASP A 53 -16.37 -5.62 8.10
N PRO A 54 -15.21 -5.94 8.73
CA PRO A 54 -14.76 -5.26 9.95
C PRO A 54 -14.59 -3.74 9.81
N ILE A 55 -14.18 -3.27 8.63
CA ILE A 55 -13.94 -1.87 8.31
C ILE A 55 -15.28 -1.17 8.09
N LEU A 56 -16.13 -1.77 7.24
CA LEU A 56 -17.43 -1.22 6.85
C LEU A 56 -18.39 -1.05 8.04
N ARG A 57 -18.49 -2.07 8.91
CA ARG A 57 -19.38 -1.98 10.08
C ARG A 57 -18.93 -0.99 11.15
N ARG A 58 -17.66 -0.52 11.08
CA ARG A 58 -17.15 0.58 11.91
C ARG A 58 -17.27 1.93 11.23
N ASN A 59 -17.87 1.97 10.02
CA ASN A 59 -18.03 3.19 9.22
C ASN A 59 -16.70 3.92 8.94
N ILE A 60 -15.63 3.17 8.71
CA ILE A 60 -14.29 3.71 8.45
C ILE A 60 -14.09 3.79 6.93
N PRO A 61 -13.76 4.95 6.35
CA PRO A 61 -13.35 5.05 4.95
C PRO A 61 -12.05 4.30 4.69
N PHE A 62 -11.88 3.81 3.46
CA PHE A 62 -10.69 3.05 3.14
C PHE A 62 -10.20 3.25 1.71
N ILE A 63 -8.89 3.03 1.53
CA ILE A 63 -8.16 3.05 0.27
C ILE A 63 -7.56 1.66 0.05
N VAL A 64 -7.55 1.20 -1.19
CA VAL A 64 -6.91 -0.06 -1.58
C VAL A 64 -5.87 0.21 -2.65
N THR A 65 -4.71 -0.40 -2.54
CA THR A 65 -3.80 -0.65 -3.68
C THR A 65 -3.72 -2.14 -3.93
N LEU A 66 -3.60 -2.56 -5.19
CA LEU A 66 -3.57 -3.98 -5.51
C LEU A 66 -2.16 -4.57 -5.39
N GLY A 67 -2.08 -5.79 -4.89
CA GLY A 67 -0.88 -6.61 -4.93
C GLY A 67 -0.83 -7.49 -6.18
N ASN A 68 0.21 -8.32 -6.28
CA ASN A 68 0.39 -9.20 -7.43
C ASN A 68 -0.50 -10.46 -7.37
N HIS A 69 -1.02 -10.81 -6.19
CA HIS A 69 -1.90 -11.97 -6.04
C HIS A 69 -3.39 -11.65 -6.07
N ASP A 70 -3.80 -10.38 -6.05
CA ASP A 70 -5.22 -10.03 -5.97
C ASP A 70 -6.02 -10.37 -7.23
N ASP A 71 -5.38 -10.56 -8.38
CA ASP A 71 -6.00 -10.92 -9.66
C ASP A 71 -5.65 -12.33 -10.19
N GLU A 72 -5.09 -13.19 -9.34
CA GLU A 72 -4.77 -14.59 -9.69
C GLU A 72 -5.95 -15.57 -9.47
N GLN A 73 -7.10 -15.08 -9.03
CA GLN A 73 -8.20 -15.92 -8.58
C GLN A 73 -9.24 -16.16 -9.70
N ASP A 74 -10.44 -15.65 -9.52
CA ASP A 74 -11.56 -15.76 -10.45
C ASP A 74 -12.01 -14.40 -11.00
N LEU A 75 -11.33 -13.32 -10.60
CA LEU A 75 -11.53 -11.97 -11.11
C LEU A 75 -10.23 -11.43 -11.70
N SER A 76 -10.32 -10.79 -12.85
CA SER A 76 -9.22 -10.01 -13.40
C SER A 76 -8.95 -8.77 -12.57
N ARG A 77 -7.76 -8.15 -12.70
CA ARG A 77 -7.37 -6.93 -11.97
C ARG A 77 -8.39 -5.81 -12.12
N ARG A 78 -8.94 -5.63 -13.33
CA ARG A 78 -10.03 -4.70 -13.59
C ARG A 78 -11.29 -5.04 -12.77
N GLN A 79 -11.71 -6.29 -12.79
CA GLN A 79 -12.92 -6.74 -12.07
C GLN A 79 -12.74 -6.62 -10.54
N VAL A 80 -11.53 -6.85 -10.04
CA VAL A 80 -11.21 -6.58 -8.62
C VAL A 80 -11.34 -5.10 -8.32
N ALA A 81 -10.80 -4.23 -9.15
CA ALA A 81 -10.93 -2.77 -8.97
C ALA A 81 -12.40 -2.31 -9.01
N GLU A 82 -13.19 -2.81 -9.98
CA GLU A 82 -14.63 -2.55 -10.07
C GLU A 82 -15.38 -3.05 -8.83
N LEU A 83 -15.03 -4.24 -8.34
CA LEU A 83 -15.60 -4.79 -7.10
C LEU A 83 -15.27 -3.91 -5.90
N VAL A 84 -14.00 -3.59 -5.70
CA VAL A 84 -13.52 -2.81 -4.54
C VAL A 84 -14.15 -1.43 -4.52
N THR A 85 -14.26 -0.75 -5.65
CA THR A 85 -14.88 0.58 -5.73
C THR A 85 -16.41 0.55 -5.60
N SER A 86 -17.04 -0.62 -5.70
CA SER A 86 -18.48 -0.76 -5.46
C SER A 86 -18.87 -0.80 -3.98
N TYR A 87 -17.91 -0.99 -3.08
CA TYR A 87 -18.19 -0.96 -1.65
C TYR A 87 -18.38 0.47 -1.14
N PRO A 88 -19.32 0.69 -0.20
CA PRO A 88 -19.46 1.99 0.44
C PRO A 88 -18.17 2.35 1.19
N LEU A 89 -17.91 3.64 1.35
CA LEU A 89 -16.73 4.18 2.04
C LEU A 89 -15.38 3.93 1.34
N ASN A 90 -15.35 3.23 0.20
CA ASN A 90 -14.15 3.16 -0.62
C ASN A 90 -13.88 4.53 -1.27
N LEU A 91 -12.64 4.99 -1.21
CA LEU A 91 -12.24 6.30 -1.74
C LEU A 91 -11.60 6.22 -3.13
N ASN A 92 -11.28 5.02 -3.62
CA ASN A 92 -10.63 4.85 -4.93
C ASN A 92 -11.58 5.14 -6.09
N THR A 93 -10.99 5.48 -7.23
CA THR A 93 -11.61 5.34 -8.55
C THR A 93 -11.09 4.07 -9.22
N VAL A 94 -11.89 3.44 -10.08
CA VAL A 94 -11.49 2.19 -10.75
C VAL A 94 -10.19 2.38 -11.53
N ARG A 95 -10.10 3.45 -12.30
CA ARG A 95 -8.95 3.76 -13.15
C ARG A 95 -8.87 5.24 -13.44
N VAL A 96 -7.64 5.75 -13.53
CA VAL A 96 -7.36 7.05 -14.16
C VAL A 96 -7.21 6.83 -15.66
N ASP A 97 -7.89 7.62 -16.46
CA ASP A 97 -7.85 7.50 -17.92
C ASP A 97 -6.42 7.59 -18.46
N SER A 98 -6.10 6.70 -19.40
CA SER A 98 -4.78 6.62 -20.05
C SER A 98 -3.59 6.33 -19.10
N VAL A 99 -3.85 5.88 -17.85
CA VAL A 99 -2.80 5.48 -16.91
C VAL A 99 -2.81 3.97 -16.71
N THR A 100 -1.65 3.35 -16.75
CA THR A 100 -1.47 1.92 -16.47
C THR A 100 -1.89 1.58 -15.05
N GLY A 101 -2.42 0.37 -14.84
CA GLY A 101 -2.86 -0.13 -13.55
C GLY A 101 -4.27 0.35 -13.17
N TYR A 102 -4.67 0.02 -11.95
CA TYR A 102 -6.00 0.28 -11.39
C TYR A 102 -5.88 0.85 -9.98
N LEU A 103 -6.91 1.56 -9.53
CA LEU A 103 -6.98 2.16 -8.21
C LEU A 103 -5.87 3.21 -7.91
N ASN A 104 -5.14 3.69 -8.94
CA ASN A 104 -4.24 4.83 -8.76
C ASN A 104 -5.05 6.07 -8.37
N GLY A 105 -4.58 6.81 -7.37
CA GLY A 105 -5.28 8.01 -6.92
C GLY A 105 -4.46 8.88 -5.98
N VAL A 106 -4.88 10.13 -5.85
CA VAL A 106 -4.43 11.06 -4.83
C VAL A 106 -5.61 11.45 -3.96
N PHE A 107 -5.43 11.37 -2.65
CA PHE A 107 -6.49 11.58 -1.65
C PHE A 107 -6.04 12.72 -0.72
N PRO A 108 -6.58 13.94 -0.91
CA PRO A 108 -6.24 15.05 -0.03
C PRO A 108 -6.90 14.90 1.34
N VAL A 109 -6.11 15.03 2.39
CA VAL A 109 -6.58 15.16 3.77
C VAL A 109 -6.64 16.65 4.10
N LEU A 110 -7.83 17.15 4.41
CA LEU A 110 -8.03 18.56 4.71
C LEU A 110 -7.46 18.91 6.08
N GLY A 111 -7.01 20.15 6.22
CA GLY A 111 -6.59 20.68 7.50
C GLY A 111 -7.76 20.85 8.47
N HIS A 112 -7.49 20.82 9.76
CA HIS A 112 -8.51 21.07 10.78
C HIS A 112 -9.13 22.45 10.59
N LEU A 113 -10.43 22.51 10.44
CA LEU A 113 -11.20 23.74 10.17
C LEU A 113 -10.74 24.50 8.89
N SER A 114 -10.30 23.77 7.88
CA SER A 114 -9.79 24.34 6.63
C SER A 114 -10.20 23.48 5.44
N ASP A 115 -10.58 24.12 4.32
CA ASP A 115 -10.84 23.45 3.04
C ASP A 115 -9.55 23.20 2.23
N LYS A 116 -8.38 23.53 2.81
CA LYS A 116 -7.09 23.33 2.14
C LYS A 116 -6.49 21.99 2.52
N PRO A 117 -5.93 21.24 1.57
CA PRO A 117 -5.19 20.03 1.85
C PRO A 117 -3.99 20.32 2.78
N ALA A 118 -3.87 19.54 3.86
CA ALA A 118 -2.74 19.56 4.79
C ALA A 118 -1.79 18.38 4.57
N LEU A 119 -2.29 17.29 3.98
CA LEU A 119 -1.55 16.08 3.66
C LEU A 119 -2.13 15.47 2.38
N LEU A 120 -1.30 14.85 1.56
CA LEU A 120 -1.75 14.04 0.42
C LEU A 120 -1.43 12.57 0.67
N LEU A 121 -2.35 11.69 0.28
CA LEU A 121 -2.13 10.25 0.27
C LEU A 121 -2.14 9.80 -1.19
N TYR A 122 -1.05 9.19 -1.65
CA TYR A 122 -0.98 8.57 -2.97
C TYR A 122 -1.20 7.08 -2.83
N GLY A 123 -2.29 6.56 -3.37
CA GLY A 123 -2.51 5.13 -3.56
C GLY A 123 -2.09 4.77 -4.99
N LEU A 124 -1.09 3.91 -5.15
CA LEU A 124 -0.49 3.63 -6.45
C LEU A 124 -0.48 2.12 -6.74
N ASP A 125 -0.85 1.74 -7.95
CA ASP A 125 -0.75 0.36 -8.40
C ASP A 125 0.70 0.06 -8.83
N SER A 126 1.42 -0.72 -8.04
CA SER A 126 2.77 -1.17 -8.38
C SER A 126 2.80 -2.24 -9.49
N ASN A 127 1.66 -2.54 -10.08
CA ASN A 127 1.43 -3.60 -11.05
C ASN A 127 1.65 -5.01 -10.45
N SER A 128 1.87 -6.03 -11.28
CA SER A 128 1.97 -7.42 -10.84
C SER A 128 3.29 -8.04 -11.29
N TYR A 129 3.31 -8.76 -12.41
CA TYR A 129 4.50 -9.40 -12.94
C TYR A 129 5.00 -8.71 -14.21
N SER A 130 6.29 -8.86 -14.50
CA SER A 130 6.90 -8.33 -15.71
C SER A 130 6.21 -8.86 -16.97
N SER A 131 5.83 -7.96 -17.87
CA SER A 131 5.32 -8.28 -19.20
C SER A 131 6.44 -8.43 -20.25
N ILE A 132 7.70 -8.14 -19.89
CA ILE A 132 8.86 -8.26 -20.79
C ILE A 132 9.53 -9.60 -20.55
N GLN A 133 9.50 -10.48 -21.54
CA GLN A 133 10.04 -11.84 -21.43
C GLN A 133 11.50 -11.90 -20.98
N ALA A 134 12.31 -10.93 -21.33
CA ALA A 134 13.73 -10.85 -20.96
C ALA A 134 13.94 -10.41 -19.50
N ILE A 135 12.94 -9.83 -18.85
CA ILE A 135 13.02 -9.35 -17.47
C ILE A 135 12.08 -10.22 -16.63
N LYS A 136 12.63 -10.98 -15.72
CA LYS A 136 11.85 -11.88 -14.86
C LYS A 136 11.40 -11.17 -13.59
N GLY A 137 10.42 -11.77 -12.90
CA GLY A 137 9.94 -11.31 -11.63
C GLY A 137 8.83 -10.26 -11.77
N TYR A 138 8.88 -9.22 -10.96
CA TYR A 138 7.80 -8.28 -10.78
C TYR A 138 7.84 -7.13 -11.78
N ALA A 139 6.66 -6.56 -12.06
CA ALA A 139 6.52 -5.35 -12.83
C ALA A 139 6.98 -4.11 -12.02
N TRP A 140 6.98 -2.98 -12.67
CA TRP A 140 7.45 -1.69 -12.16
C TRP A 140 6.42 -0.61 -12.45
N PHE A 141 6.58 0.56 -11.84
CA PHE A 141 5.81 1.74 -12.23
C PHE A 141 6.14 2.15 -13.65
N THR A 142 5.14 2.29 -14.49
CA THR A 142 5.31 2.69 -15.89
C THR A 142 5.52 4.19 -16.03
N PRO A 143 6.10 4.68 -17.15
CA PRO A 143 6.32 6.12 -17.34
C PRO A 143 5.05 6.97 -17.25
N ASP A 144 3.91 6.46 -17.69
CA ASP A 144 2.62 7.14 -17.58
C ASP A 144 2.11 7.24 -16.13
N GLN A 145 2.37 6.24 -15.27
CA GLN A 145 2.09 6.31 -13.83
C GLN A 145 2.97 7.36 -13.14
N ILE A 146 4.26 7.42 -13.52
CA ILE A 146 5.19 8.42 -12.97
C ILE A 146 4.77 9.83 -13.41
N GLU A 147 4.38 10.02 -14.65
CA GLU A 147 3.90 11.32 -15.12
C GLU A 147 2.58 11.70 -14.45
N CYS A 148 1.66 10.75 -14.26
CA CYS A 148 0.43 10.98 -13.53
C CYS A 148 0.70 11.47 -12.08
N TYR A 149 1.61 10.81 -11.37
CA TYR A 149 2.06 11.26 -10.05
C TYR A 149 2.65 12.69 -10.12
N ASN A 150 3.53 12.96 -11.08
CA ASN A 150 4.13 14.27 -11.27
C ASN A 150 3.08 15.38 -11.51
N LEU A 151 2.04 15.07 -12.29
CA LEU A 151 0.92 15.99 -12.53
C LEU A 151 0.15 16.28 -11.25
N TRP A 152 -0.17 15.28 -10.44
CA TRP A 152 -0.83 15.47 -9.14
C TRP A 152 0.02 16.31 -8.18
N SER A 153 1.30 15.96 -8.03
CA SER A 153 2.21 16.68 -7.14
C SER A 153 2.34 18.16 -7.55
N ARG A 154 2.55 18.44 -8.84
CA ARG A 154 2.61 19.81 -9.36
C ARG A 154 1.31 20.58 -9.17
N TYR A 155 0.16 19.94 -9.42
CA TYR A 155 -1.15 20.55 -9.23
C TYR A 155 -1.35 21.00 -7.78
N TYR A 156 -1.13 20.14 -6.82
CA TYR A 156 -1.31 20.48 -5.40
C TYR A 156 -0.25 21.46 -4.89
N THR A 157 0.98 21.36 -5.38
CA THR A 157 2.04 22.37 -5.11
C THR A 157 1.61 23.74 -5.61
N GLY A 158 1.04 23.83 -6.82
CA GLY A 158 0.49 25.08 -7.35
C GLY A 158 -0.65 25.64 -6.50
N LEU A 159 -1.59 24.80 -6.07
CA LEU A 159 -2.68 25.20 -5.15
C LEU A 159 -2.15 25.71 -3.79
N ASN A 160 -0.99 25.25 -3.37
CA ASN A 160 -0.34 25.65 -2.11
C ASN A 160 0.68 26.77 -2.28
N GLY A 161 0.54 27.58 -3.30
CA GLY A 161 1.41 28.74 -3.52
C GLY A 161 2.86 28.37 -3.86
N GLY A 162 3.07 27.27 -4.57
CA GLY A 162 4.38 26.79 -5.00
C GLY A 162 5.15 25.98 -3.95
N LYS A 163 4.54 25.67 -2.81
CA LYS A 163 5.14 24.82 -1.77
C LYS A 163 4.56 23.42 -1.83
N PRO A 164 5.39 22.36 -1.88
CA PRO A 164 4.89 21.00 -1.80
C PRO A 164 4.05 20.76 -0.55
N ILE A 165 2.93 20.05 -0.70
CA ILE A 165 2.13 19.59 0.44
C ILE A 165 2.73 18.26 0.89
N PRO A 166 3.01 18.06 2.19
CA PRO A 166 3.50 16.78 2.69
C PRO A 166 2.65 15.62 2.20
N ALA A 167 3.27 14.52 1.80
CA ALA A 167 2.56 13.38 1.24
C ALA A 167 3.08 12.04 1.76
N LEU A 168 2.20 11.03 1.77
CA LEU A 168 2.53 9.62 1.99
C LEU A 168 2.13 8.82 0.75
N ALA A 169 2.97 7.89 0.33
CA ALA A 169 2.70 7.01 -0.81
C ALA A 169 2.50 5.56 -0.33
N PHE A 170 1.48 4.90 -0.89
CA PHE A 170 1.10 3.53 -0.57
C PHE A 170 1.05 2.72 -1.87
N PHE A 171 1.74 1.59 -1.87
CA PHE A 171 1.76 0.62 -2.97
C PHE A 171 2.19 -0.73 -2.44
N HIS A 172 2.10 -1.80 -3.26
CA HIS A 172 2.36 -3.15 -2.77
C HIS A 172 3.82 -3.58 -2.94
N ILE A 173 4.31 -3.65 -4.18
CA ILE A 173 5.65 -4.13 -4.49
C ILE A 173 6.69 -3.04 -4.19
N PRO A 174 7.73 -3.32 -3.37
CA PRO A 174 8.70 -2.32 -2.97
C PRO A 174 9.53 -1.79 -4.16
N LEU A 175 9.96 -0.54 -4.08
CA LEU A 175 10.93 0.02 -5.03
C LEU A 175 12.33 -0.54 -4.77
N PRO A 176 13.23 -0.61 -5.79
CA PRO A 176 14.60 -1.06 -5.61
C PRO A 176 15.38 -0.31 -4.52
N GLU A 177 15.00 0.93 -4.23
CA GLU A 177 15.61 1.79 -3.22
C GLU A 177 15.44 1.27 -1.78
N TYR A 178 14.43 0.45 -1.49
CA TYR A 178 14.26 -0.17 -0.17
C TYR A 178 15.48 -1.00 0.22
N ARG A 179 16.00 -1.80 -0.72
CA ARG A 179 17.23 -2.58 -0.51
C ARG A 179 18.45 -1.69 -0.31
N VAL A 180 18.56 -0.62 -1.10
CA VAL A 180 19.67 0.34 -0.99
C VAL A 180 19.62 1.01 0.38
N ALA A 181 18.46 1.53 0.77
CA ALA A 181 18.24 2.23 2.02
C ALA A 181 18.62 1.41 3.26
N TYR A 182 18.22 0.14 3.30
CA TYR A 182 18.51 -0.73 4.44
C TYR A 182 20.00 -1.08 4.57
N ASN A 183 20.73 -1.14 3.46
CA ASN A 183 22.16 -1.51 3.47
C ASN A 183 23.10 -0.32 3.80
N ILE A 184 22.60 0.89 3.87
CA ILE A 184 23.39 2.06 4.26
C ILE A 184 23.45 2.16 5.79
N ARG A 185 24.64 1.94 6.37
CA ARG A 185 24.83 1.88 7.84
C ARG A 185 24.47 3.16 8.58
N GLU A 186 24.67 4.31 7.91
CA GLU A 186 24.40 5.64 8.44
C GLU A 186 22.91 5.99 8.46
N ASN A 187 22.08 5.23 7.75
CA ASN A 187 20.65 5.45 7.73
C ASN A 187 20.03 5.13 9.08
N ARG A 188 19.09 5.98 9.50
CA ARG A 188 18.23 5.65 10.63
C ARG A 188 17.29 4.52 10.23
N GLN A 189 17.35 3.43 10.99
CA GLN A 189 16.55 2.23 10.76
C GLN A 189 15.84 1.81 12.03
N SER A 190 14.64 1.26 11.89
CA SER A 190 13.89 0.62 12.95
C SER A 190 13.19 -0.62 12.41
N GLY A 191 12.91 -1.59 13.26
CA GLY A 191 12.28 -2.85 12.85
C GLY A 191 13.29 -3.91 12.38
N LYS A 192 12.83 -4.89 11.61
CA LYS A 192 13.63 -6.06 11.23
C LYS A 192 13.47 -6.39 9.74
N ARG A 193 14.59 -6.60 9.08
CA ARG A 193 14.67 -7.23 7.76
C ARG A 193 14.95 -8.72 7.95
N ARG A 194 14.05 -9.55 7.49
CA ARG A 194 14.15 -11.02 7.61
C ARG A 194 14.29 -11.71 6.27
N GLU A 195 14.03 -11.01 5.18
CA GLU A 195 14.17 -11.50 3.84
C GLU A 195 14.64 -10.41 2.87
N LYS A 196 15.16 -10.82 1.71
CA LYS A 196 15.58 -9.90 0.66
C LYS A 196 14.35 -9.26 0.02
N GLU A 197 14.45 -7.98 -0.25
CA GLU A 197 13.41 -7.24 -0.95
C GLU A 197 13.20 -7.77 -2.37
N CYS A 198 11.98 -8.19 -2.68
CA CYS A 198 11.56 -8.70 -3.98
C CYS A 198 11.08 -7.56 -4.90
N ALA A 199 11.91 -6.53 -5.02
CA ALA A 199 11.66 -5.40 -5.89
C ALA A 199 11.85 -5.76 -7.38
N PRO A 200 11.24 -4.99 -8.32
CA PRO A 200 11.47 -5.13 -9.75
C PRO A 200 12.96 -5.07 -10.11
N GLU A 201 13.35 -5.79 -11.16
CA GLU A 201 14.70 -5.66 -11.73
C GLU A 201 14.89 -4.33 -12.46
N LEU A 202 13.81 -3.80 -13.07
CA LEU A 202 13.83 -2.53 -13.77
C LEU A 202 13.40 -1.39 -12.83
N ASN A 203 14.29 -0.42 -12.66
CA ASN A 203 13.98 0.83 -11.97
C ASN A 203 13.63 1.92 -12.98
N THR A 204 12.41 2.39 -12.97
CA THR A 204 11.90 3.40 -13.91
C THR A 204 11.92 4.82 -13.37
N GLY A 205 12.32 5.01 -12.10
CA GLY A 205 12.56 6.32 -11.53
C GLY A 205 11.41 6.91 -10.70
N MET A 206 10.43 6.11 -10.25
CA MET A 206 9.37 6.61 -9.37
C MET A 206 9.94 7.23 -8.07
N TYR A 207 10.93 6.58 -7.45
CA TYR A 207 11.60 7.15 -6.27
C TYR A 207 12.23 8.52 -6.58
N ALA A 208 12.95 8.62 -7.70
CA ALA A 208 13.60 9.86 -8.11
C ALA A 208 12.56 10.97 -8.36
N ALA A 209 11.43 10.65 -8.99
CA ALA A 209 10.33 11.59 -9.19
C ALA A 209 9.79 12.13 -7.85
N MET A 210 9.55 11.24 -6.88
CA MET A 210 9.07 11.63 -5.55
C MET A 210 10.10 12.47 -4.77
N LEU A 211 11.37 12.12 -4.86
CA LEU A 211 12.45 12.86 -4.23
C LEU A 211 12.59 14.29 -4.82
N LEU A 212 12.49 14.42 -6.15
CA LEU A 212 12.65 15.70 -6.85
C LEU A 212 11.45 16.63 -6.66
N ASN A 213 10.22 16.09 -6.60
CA ASN A 213 9.03 16.89 -6.30
C ASN A 213 8.99 17.34 -4.82
N GLY A 214 9.62 16.60 -3.91
CA GLY A 214 9.82 16.99 -2.51
C GLY A 214 8.57 17.01 -1.65
N ASP A 215 7.48 16.37 -2.09
CA ASP A 215 6.22 16.26 -1.36
C ASP A 215 6.15 14.96 -0.52
N VAL A 216 6.68 13.85 -1.03
CA VAL A 216 6.61 12.55 -0.36
C VAL A 216 7.61 12.46 0.79
N MET A 217 7.10 12.29 2.00
CA MET A 217 7.89 12.12 3.22
C MET A 217 7.99 10.66 3.69
N GLY A 218 7.12 9.78 3.18
CA GLY A 218 7.11 8.36 3.50
C GLY A 218 6.43 7.51 2.43
N MET A 219 6.98 6.31 2.23
CA MET A 219 6.45 5.29 1.31
C MET A 219 6.18 4.02 2.10
N PHE A 220 5.00 3.44 1.93
CA PHE A 220 4.55 2.25 2.63
C PHE A 220 4.23 1.13 1.64
N THR A 221 4.83 -0.04 1.85
CA THR A 221 4.71 -1.20 0.98
C THR A 221 4.44 -2.48 1.77
N GLY A 222 4.02 -3.55 1.09
CA GLY A 222 3.89 -4.90 1.62
C GLY A 222 4.82 -5.88 0.92
N HIS A 223 4.25 -7.00 0.43
CA HIS A 223 4.88 -7.97 -0.46
C HIS A 223 5.87 -8.93 0.19
N ASP A 224 6.86 -8.44 0.93
CA ASP A 224 7.87 -9.26 1.60
C ASP A 224 7.45 -9.49 3.05
N HIS A 225 6.73 -10.59 3.32
CA HIS A 225 6.02 -10.84 4.60
C HIS A 225 6.93 -10.89 5.83
N GLY A 226 8.20 -11.22 5.64
CA GLY A 226 9.19 -11.28 6.71
C GLY A 226 9.71 -9.91 7.14
N ASN A 227 9.52 -8.89 6.32
CA ASN A 227 10.05 -7.56 6.57
C ASN A 227 9.05 -6.69 7.36
N ASP A 228 9.58 -5.93 8.31
CA ASP A 228 8.82 -5.01 9.14
C ASP A 228 9.67 -3.80 9.56
N TYR A 229 10.46 -3.26 8.64
CA TYR A 229 11.39 -2.19 8.93
C TYR A 229 10.98 -0.86 8.29
N ILE A 230 11.52 0.21 8.86
CA ILE A 230 11.56 1.55 8.28
C ILE A 230 13.03 1.95 8.14
N ALA A 231 13.41 2.45 6.96
CA ALA A 231 14.73 3.03 6.71
C ALA A 231 14.57 4.45 6.14
N LEU A 232 15.23 5.42 6.73
CA LEU A 232 15.25 6.79 6.21
C LEU A 232 16.28 6.89 5.09
N TYR A 233 15.86 7.26 3.89
CA TYR A 233 16.73 7.40 2.72
C TYR A 233 16.49 8.75 2.04
N ASN A 234 17.53 9.56 1.93
CA ASN A 234 17.48 10.93 1.38
C ASN A 234 16.29 11.77 1.93
N GLY A 235 15.95 11.61 3.21
CA GLY A 235 14.85 12.33 3.84
C GLY A 235 13.47 11.70 3.69
N ILE A 236 13.33 10.62 2.92
CA ILE A 236 12.08 9.86 2.74
C ILE A 236 12.13 8.59 3.60
N ALA A 237 11.08 8.33 4.37
CA ALA A 237 10.93 7.09 5.12
C ALA A 237 10.44 5.97 4.19
N LEU A 238 11.22 4.90 4.04
CA LEU A 238 10.85 3.70 3.31
C LEU A 238 10.42 2.62 4.31
N ALA A 239 9.12 2.35 4.38
CA ALA A 239 8.51 1.51 5.39
C ALA A 239 7.86 0.26 4.78
N TYR A 240 8.13 -0.89 5.39
CA TYR A 240 7.31 -2.09 5.18
C TYR A 240 6.13 -2.09 6.14
N GLY A 241 4.93 -2.24 5.58
CA GLY A 241 3.76 -2.62 6.33
C GLY A 241 3.94 -4.03 6.89
N ARG A 242 3.50 -4.23 8.12
CA ARG A 242 3.58 -5.54 8.73
C ARG A 242 2.56 -6.49 8.14
N PHE A 243 2.97 -7.71 7.78
CA PHE A 243 2.11 -8.80 7.34
C PHE A 243 0.89 -8.95 8.26
N SER A 244 -0.29 -8.81 7.69
CA SER A 244 -1.59 -8.82 8.39
C SER A 244 -2.35 -10.14 8.23
N GLY A 245 -1.74 -11.12 7.58
CA GLY A 245 -2.37 -12.39 7.25
C GLY A 245 -2.43 -13.38 8.40
N GLY A 246 -3.18 -14.44 8.17
CA GLY A 246 -3.24 -15.62 9.03
C GLY A 246 -2.14 -16.63 8.69
N LYS A 247 -2.52 -17.92 8.63
CA LYS A 247 -1.61 -19.03 8.30
C LYS A 247 -1.84 -19.56 6.87
N THR A 248 -2.13 -18.68 5.93
CA THR A 248 -2.50 -19.02 4.54
C THR A 248 -1.35 -18.80 3.56
N THR A 249 -0.21 -18.30 4.03
CA THR A 249 1.01 -18.08 3.23
C THR A 249 2.24 -18.77 3.84
N TYR A 250 3.43 -18.49 3.28
CA TYR A 250 4.70 -19.01 3.77
C TYR A 250 5.12 -18.46 5.14
N THR A 251 4.64 -17.28 5.53
CA THR A 251 4.94 -16.68 6.83
C THR A 251 4.09 -17.32 7.92
N LYS A 252 4.75 -17.90 8.92
CA LYS A 252 4.09 -18.64 9.99
C LYS A 252 3.69 -17.80 11.19
N THR A 253 4.22 -16.58 11.31
CA THR A 253 3.96 -15.68 12.43
C THR A 253 3.26 -14.43 11.96
N CYS A 254 2.07 -14.19 12.48
CA CYS A 254 1.42 -12.88 12.31
C CYS A 254 2.19 -11.86 13.15
N LEU A 255 2.78 -10.87 12.50
CA LEU A 255 3.67 -9.93 13.13
C LEU A 255 2.99 -8.62 13.55
N LEU A 256 1.77 -8.38 13.08
CA LEU A 256 1.08 -7.10 13.30
C LEU A 256 0.90 -6.76 14.79
N TYR A 257 0.76 -7.79 15.63
CA TYR A 257 0.50 -7.62 17.05
C TYR A 257 1.76 -7.34 17.93
N THR A 258 2.95 -7.38 17.36
CA THR A 258 4.22 -7.25 18.10
C THR A 258 4.96 -5.93 17.83
N SER A 259 4.40 -5.02 16.99
CA SER A 259 4.91 -3.65 16.88
C SER A 259 4.39 -2.83 18.06
N PRO A 260 5.26 -2.06 18.73
CA PRO A 260 4.78 -1.04 19.64
C PRO A 260 3.91 -0.05 18.84
N SER A 261 2.72 0.22 19.36
CA SER A 261 1.89 1.33 18.86
C SER A 261 2.64 2.63 19.08
N PRO A 262 2.44 3.67 18.25
CA PRO A 262 2.94 5.02 18.56
C PRO A 262 2.50 5.51 19.95
N ARG A 263 1.43 4.96 20.51
CA ARG A 263 0.97 5.25 21.88
C ARG A 263 1.81 4.59 22.98
N ASP A 264 2.58 3.55 22.64
CA ASP A 264 3.47 2.87 23.60
C ASP A 264 4.84 3.57 23.74
N CYS A 265 5.06 4.66 23.01
CA CYS A 265 6.28 5.47 23.03
C CYS A 265 6.12 6.80 23.78
N SER A 266 5.04 6.97 24.55
CA SER A 266 4.79 8.15 25.40
C SER A 266 5.31 7.97 26.82
#